data_744b0b6474aad3761e2de0bed827dd78
#
_entry.id   744b0b6474aad3761e2de0bed827dd78
#
_cell.length_a   1.000
_cell.length_b   1.000
_cell.length_c   1.000
_cell.angle_alpha   90.00
_cell.angle_beta   90.00
_cell.angle_gamma   90.00
#
_symmetry.space_group_name_H-M   'P 1'
#
loop_
_entity.id
_entity.type
_entity.pdbx_description
1 polymer ?
#
loop_
_entity_poly.entity_id
_entity_poly.type
_entity_poly.pdbx_seq_one_letter_code
_entity_poly.pdbx_strand_id
1 'polypeptide(L)'
;MRILLVVLLLAGSFLPVYAQESTMNKSERYDSLQVPYSAFNVYSKNATLFKLDHEHVTNWELEIQNKLQYTNQEGNAVVRLYEDIHTPKFIEIGMGGPPDYRFWVAVNTPEDGYFMIHDEKKIGWTPDKLITATHSSSGGLTVSVGSKEAVSNLDVAGFTMREFTVSGMNSASDPPPVDSGALTFSILSGDPSQNIIFYMPFMVLAVIVVLIVVLLKTKKRTPEEAKNISENKSS
;
A
#
# COMPACT_ATOMS: atom_id res chain seq x y z
N MET A 1 41.76 -2.56 19.89
CA MET A 1 41.76 -1.53 18.82
C MET A 1 41.38 -2.08 17.45
N ARG A 2 41.94 -3.21 16.97
CA ARG A 2 41.60 -3.78 15.63
C ARG A 2 40.14 -4.23 15.45
N ILE A 3 39.47 -4.77 16.49
CA ILE A 3 38.09 -5.21 16.44
C ILE A 3 37.10 -4.04 16.34
N LEU A 4 37.41 -2.92 17.02
CA LEU A 4 36.58 -1.70 16.98
C LEU A 4 36.55 -1.10 15.56
N LEU A 5 37.70 -1.17 14.84
CA LEU A 5 37.85 -0.66 13.48
C LEU A 5 37.01 -1.47 12.48
N VAL A 6 36.91 -2.79 12.66
CA VAL A 6 36.10 -3.68 11.80
C VAL A 6 34.60 -3.43 12.00
N VAL A 7 34.17 -3.18 13.25
CA VAL A 7 32.77 -2.86 13.55
C VAL A 7 32.38 -1.48 12.99
N LEU A 8 33.30 -0.51 13.04
CA LEU A 8 33.10 0.83 12.45
C LEU A 8 33.06 0.77 10.91
N LEU A 9 33.89 -0.06 10.28
CA LEU A 9 33.88 -0.27 8.83
C LEU A 9 32.59 -0.97 8.35
N LEU A 10 32.09 -1.95 9.11
CA LEU A 10 30.82 -2.60 8.83
C LEU A 10 29.63 -1.64 9.03
N ALA A 11 29.62 -0.81 10.06
CA ALA A 11 28.61 0.21 10.30
C ALA A 11 28.65 1.33 9.23
N GLY A 12 29.86 1.73 8.80
CA GLY A 12 30.05 2.75 7.76
C GLY A 12 29.62 2.31 6.36
N SER A 13 29.69 1.02 6.06
CA SER A 13 29.22 0.49 4.76
C SER A 13 27.69 0.46 4.61
N PHE A 14 26.96 0.60 5.71
CA PHE A 14 25.50 0.63 5.69
C PHE A 14 24.92 2.06 5.64
N LEU A 15 25.72 3.10 5.90
CA LEU A 15 25.25 4.49 5.93
C LEU A 15 24.83 5.06 4.54
N PRO A 16 25.46 4.71 3.41
CA PRO A 16 25.01 5.23 2.11
C PRO A 16 23.69 4.62 1.62
N VAL A 17 23.22 3.49 2.19
CA VAL A 17 21.95 2.88 1.81
C VAL A 17 20.74 3.70 2.34
N TYR A 18 20.91 4.50 3.38
CA TYR A 18 19.85 5.33 3.94
C TYR A 18 19.68 6.69 3.24
N ALA A 19 20.66 7.10 2.43
CA ALA A 19 20.60 8.37 1.69
C ALA A 19 20.14 8.20 0.23
N GLN A 20 19.97 6.97 -0.23
CA GLN A 20 19.26 6.73 -1.46
C GLN A 20 17.79 6.88 -1.11
N GLU A 21 17.18 8.02 -1.53
CA GLU A 21 15.73 8.09 -1.70
C GLU A 21 15.29 6.71 -2.17
N SER A 22 14.37 6.08 -1.43
CA SER A 22 13.78 4.87 -1.89
C SER A 22 13.06 5.21 -3.19
N THR A 23 13.78 5.19 -4.31
CA THR A 23 13.17 4.79 -5.54
C THR A 23 12.64 3.42 -5.20
N MET A 24 11.40 3.38 -4.70
CA MET A 24 10.57 2.20 -4.69
C MET A 24 10.90 1.52 -5.99
N ASN A 25 11.58 0.37 -5.94
CA ASN A 25 11.78 -0.43 -7.12
C ASN A 25 10.39 -0.53 -7.70
N LYS A 26 10.20 0.10 -8.85
CA LYS A 26 8.91 0.31 -9.49
C LYS A 26 8.22 -1.02 -9.42
N SER A 27 7.23 -1.14 -8.52
CA SER A 27 6.50 -2.36 -8.29
C SER A 27 6.10 -2.87 -9.67
N GLU A 28 6.36 -4.13 -9.97
CA GLU A 28 6.02 -4.66 -11.28
C GLU A 28 4.53 -4.44 -11.47
N ARG A 29 4.17 -3.88 -12.62
CA ARG A 29 2.77 -3.66 -12.97
C ARG A 29 2.18 -5.05 -13.23
N TYR A 30 1.33 -5.52 -12.32
CA TYR A 30 0.67 -6.81 -12.46
C TYR A 30 -0.42 -6.77 -13.50
N ASP A 31 -1.20 -5.68 -13.51
CA ASP A 31 -2.34 -5.58 -14.39
C ASP A 31 -2.60 -4.13 -14.81
N SER A 32 -3.03 -3.94 -16.06
CA SER A 32 -3.57 -2.67 -16.53
C SER A 32 -4.86 -2.96 -17.25
N LEU A 33 -5.97 -2.52 -16.67
CA LEU A 33 -7.30 -2.77 -17.18
C LEU A 33 -7.97 -1.46 -17.55
N GLN A 34 -8.52 -1.40 -18.75
CA GLN A 34 -9.37 -0.29 -19.19
C GLN A 34 -10.83 -0.69 -19.06
N VAL A 35 -11.54 -0.03 -18.16
CA VAL A 35 -12.99 -0.24 -17.95
C VAL A 35 -13.76 0.75 -18.81
N PRO A 36 -14.57 0.29 -19.79
CA PRO A 36 -15.33 1.18 -20.66
C PRO A 36 -16.46 1.87 -19.88
N TYR A 37 -16.87 3.05 -20.36
CA TYR A 37 -17.94 3.85 -19.75
C TYR A 37 -19.23 3.05 -19.53
N SER A 38 -19.57 2.13 -20.42
CA SER A 38 -20.79 1.31 -20.32
C SER A 38 -20.86 0.47 -19.04
N ALA A 39 -19.74 0.10 -18.46
CA ALA A 39 -19.69 -0.64 -17.20
C ALA A 39 -20.14 0.20 -15.99
N PHE A 40 -20.15 1.53 -16.12
CA PHE A 40 -20.64 2.44 -15.08
C PHE A 40 -22.13 2.75 -15.20
N ASN A 41 -22.76 2.47 -16.36
CA ASN A 41 -24.16 2.71 -16.59
C ASN A 41 -25.06 1.62 -15.99
N VAL A 42 -24.70 1.19 -14.79
CA VAL A 42 -25.41 0.15 -14.04
C VAL A 42 -25.62 0.58 -12.59
N TYR A 43 -26.70 0.10 -12.01
CA TYR A 43 -26.97 0.24 -10.59
C TYR A 43 -26.08 -0.69 -9.77
N SER A 44 -25.73 -0.27 -8.55
CA SER A 44 -24.78 -0.98 -7.70
C SER A 44 -25.10 -2.46 -7.42
N LYS A 45 -26.40 -2.85 -7.42
CA LYS A 45 -26.80 -4.26 -7.31
C LYS A 45 -26.47 -5.11 -8.53
N ASN A 46 -26.29 -4.46 -9.69
CA ASN A 46 -25.95 -5.08 -10.97
C ASN A 46 -24.53 -4.68 -11.41
N ALA A 47 -23.68 -4.30 -10.46
CA ALA A 47 -22.34 -3.85 -10.72
C ALA A 47 -21.53 -4.86 -11.53
N THR A 48 -20.73 -4.36 -12.46
CA THR A 48 -19.86 -5.21 -13.29
C THR A 48 -18.68 -5.69 -12.46
N LEU A 49 -18.49 -7.00 -12.39
CA LEU A 49 -17.39 -7.63 -11.63
C LEU A 49 -16.17 -7.86 -12.51
N PHE A 50 -15.01 -7.48 -11.99
CA PHE A 50 -13.71 -7.77 -12.57
C PHE A 50 -12.89 -8.59 -11.56
N LYS A 51 -12.33 -9.70 -12.03
CA LYS A 51 -11.43 -10.54 -11.25
C LYS A 51 -9.98 -10.23 -11.62
N LEU A 52 -9.11 -10.25 -10.62
CA LEU A 52 -7.68 -10.10 -10.82
C LEU A 52 -7.04 -11.47 -10.99
N ASP A 53 -6.07 -11.59 -11.89
CA ASP A 53 -5.41 -12.87 -12.19
C ASP A 53 -4.48 -13.36 -11.06
N HIS A 54 -4.14 -12.48 -10.11
CA HIS A 54 -3.22 -12.79 -9.02
C HIS A 54 -3.94 -12.95 -7.68
N GLU A 55 -3.73 -14.11 -7.05
CA GLU A 55 -4.24 -14.41 -5.72
C GLU A 55 -3.37 -13.76 -4.62
N HIS A 56 -4.01 -13.26 -3.56
CA HIS A 56 -3.39 -12.92 -2.28
C HIS A 56 -2.40 -11.75 -2.25
N VAL A 57 -2.74 -10.62 -2.83
CA VAL A 57 -1.91 -9.42 -2.70
C VAL A 57 -2.32 -8.62 -1.47
N THR A 58 -1.52 -8.64 -0.41
CA THR A 58 -1.72 -7.80 0.79
C THR A 58 -1.07 -6.43 0.66
N ASN A 59 0.05 -6.33 -0.07
CA ASN A 59 0.69 -5.07 -0.39
C ASN A 59 0.41 -4.76 -1.85
N TRP A 60 -0.44 -3.78 -2.09
CA TRP A 60 -0.83 -3.38 -3.43
C TRP A 60 -0.93 -1.87 -3.55
N GLU A 61 -0.82 -1.41 -4.76
CA GLU A 61 -1.08 -0.03 -5.17
C GLU A 61 -2.02 -0.07 -6.37
N LEU A 62 -3.09 0.69 -6.30
CA LEU A 62 -4.07 0.88 -7.36
C LEU A 62 -4.01 2.33 -7.83
N GLU A 63 -3.65 2.53 -9.08
CA GLU A 63 -3.76 3.82 -9.75
C GLU A 63 -5.04 3.86 -10.59
N ILE A 64 -5.85 4.90 -10.40
CA ILE A 64 -7.09 5.12 -11.14
C ILE A 64 -6.97 6.42 -11.93
N GLN A 65 -7.04 6.33 -13.25
CA GLN A 65 -7.18 7.48 -14.12
C GLN A 65 -8.60 7.52 -14.69
N ASN A 66 -9.37 8.52 -14.27
CA ASN A 66 -10.76 8.68 -14.69
C ASN A 66 -10.86 9.68 -15.87
N LYS A 67 -11.18 9.17 -17.06
CA LYS A 67 -11.44 9.94 -18.28
C LYS A 67 -12.87 9.76 -18.78
N LEU A 68 -13.80 9.46 -17.90
CA LEU A 68 -15.21 9.35 -18.22
C LEU A 68 -15.82 10.72 -18.49
N GLN A 69 -16.72 10.77 -19.48
CA GLN A 69 -17.52 11.94 -19.79
C GLN A 69 -18.90 11.79 -19.15
N TYR A 70 -19.19 12.65 -18.17
CA TYR A 70 -20.42 12.59 -17.41
C TYR A 70 -21.54 13.33 -18.09
N THR A 71 -22.72 12.73 -18.17
CA THR A 71 -23.92 13.26 -18.83
C THR A 71 -24.85 13.99 -17.89
N ASN A 72 -24.74 13.74 -16.60
CA ASN A 72 -25.58 14.42 -15.61
C ASN A 72 -24.79 14.73 -14.33
N GLN A 73 -25.28 15.70 -13.55
CA GLN A 73 -24.65 16.19 -12.34
C GLN A 73 -24.68 15.18 -11.18
N GLU A 74 -25.58 14.22 -11.22
CA GLU A 74 -25.70 13.17 -10.20
C GLU A 74 -24.96 11.90 -10.59
N GLY A 75 -24.31 11.92 -11.76
CA GLY A 75 -23.53 10.79 -12.27
C GLY A 75 -22.31 10.53 -11.41
N ASN A 76 -22.08 9.26 -11.14
CA ASN A 76 -20.96 8.81 -10.34
C ASN A 76 -20.14 7.76 -11.11
N ALA A 77 -18.90 7.59 -10.70
CA ALA A 77 -18.11 6.38 -10.95
C ALA A 77 -17.69 5.83 -9.59
N VAL A 78 -18.20 4.67 -9.26
CA VAL A 78 -17.96 3.99 -7.98
C VAL A 78 -17.18 2.72 -8.24
N VAL A 79 -16.08 2.57 -7.54
CA VAL A 79 -15.21 1.39 -7.55
C VAL A 79 -15.26 0.76 -6.17
N ARG A 80 -15.60 -0.50 -6.07
CA ARG A 80 -15.52 -1.26 -4.82
C ARG A 80 -14.51 -2.38 -4.96
N LEU A 81 -13.54 -2.38 -4.09
CA LEU A 81 -12.49 -3.38 -4.00
C LEU A 81 -12.91 -4.44 -2.99
N TYR A 82 -12.74 -5.72 -3.33
CA TYR A 82 -13.16 -6.86 -2.49
C TYR A 82 -12.02 -7.85 -2.28
N GLU A 83 -12.03 -8.50 -1.12
CA GLU A 83 -11.31 -9.76 -0.91
C GLU A 83 -12.08 -10.94 -1.51
N ASP A 84 -13.39 -10.90 -1.35
CA ASP A 84 -14.37 -11.84 -1.89
C ASP A 84 -15.70 -11.11 -1.96
N ILE A 85 -16.34 -11.07 -3.14
CA ILE A 85 -17.62 -10.38 -3.35
C ILE A 85 -18.77 -10.96 -2.51
N HIS A 86 -18.62 -12.20 -2.03
CA HIS A 86 -19.60 -12.83 -1.17
C HIS A 86 -19.51 -12.40 0.31
N THR A 87 -18.44 -11.70 0.67
CA THR A 87 -18.27 -11.10 2.00
C THR A 87 -18.71 -9.63 1.99
N PRO A 88 -19.23 -9.11 3.10
CA PRO A 88 -19.61 -7.69 3.18
C PRO A 88 -18.41 -6.75 3.30
N LYS A 89 -17.15 -7.26 3.25
CA LYS A 89 -15.95 -6.46 3.41
C LYS A 89 -15.49 -5.86 2.09
N PHE A 90 -15.51 -4.53 1.98
CA PHE A 90 -15.00 -3.84 0.80
C PHE A 90 -14.48 -2.43 1.12
N ILE A 91 -13.64 -1.92 0.23
CA ILE A 91 -13.22 -0.52 0.18
C ILE A 91 -13.91 0.12 -1.03
N GLU A 92 -14.57 1.26 -0.83
CA GLU A 92 -15.24 2.01 -1.88
C GLU A 92 -14.50 3.31 -2.16
N ILE A 93 -14.23 3.57 -3.44
CA ILE A 93 -13.67 4.81 -3.96
C ILE A 93 -14.70 5.37 -4.94
N GLY A 94 -15.22 6.55 -4.66
CA GLY A 94 -16.26 7.16 -5.46
C GLY A 94 -15.85 8.52 -6.01
N MET A 95 -16.27 8.77 -7.25
CA MET A 95 -15.98 9.96 -8.03
C MET A 95 -17.28 10.49 -8.62
N GLY A 96 -17.76 11.63 -8.13
CA GLY A 96 -18.91 12.32 -8.70
C GLY A 96 -18.52 13.15 -9.93
N GLY A 97 -19.48 13.32 -10.86
CA GLY A 97 -19.29 14.12 -12.06
C GLY A 97 -19.23 15.63 -11.81
N PRO A 98 -19.02 16.42 -12.89
CA PRO A 98 -19.06 17.87 -12.82
C PRO A 98 -20.47 18.37 -12.45
N PRO A 99 -20.63 19.60 -11.88
CA PRO A 99 -19.56 20.56 -11.60
C PRO A 99 -18.83 20.32 -10.29
N ASP A 100 -19.36 19.48 -9.40
CA ASP A 100 -18.87 19.36 -8.04
C ASP A 100 -17.62 18.50 -7.92
N TYR A 101 -17.43 17.52 -8.80
CA TYR A 101 -16.29 16.59 -8.74
C TYR A 101 -16.07 16.04 -7.33
N ARG A 102 -17.17 15.57 -6.71
CA ARG A 102 -17.14 14.96 -5.39
C ARG A 102 -16.21 13.75 -5.36
N PHE A 103 -15.44 13.63 -4.31
CA PHE A 103 -14.60 12.46 -4.06
C PHE A 103 -14.89 11.89 -2.68
N TRP A 104 -15.05 10.58 -2.59
CA TRP A 104 -15.24 9.93 -1.31
C TRP A 104 -14.54 8.58 -1.22
N VAL A 105 -14.19 8.21 -0.02
CA VAL A 105 -13.70 6.89 0.34
C VAL A 105 -14.57 6.36 1.48
N ALA A 106 -15.04 5.14 1.35
CA ALA A 106 -15.80 4.45 2.37
C ALA A 106 -15.28 3.03 2.55
N VAL A 107 -15.57 2.46 3.70
CA VAL A 107 -15.23 1.08 4.04
C VAL A 107 -16.47 0.39 4.56
N ASN A 108 -16.64 -0.87 4.22
CA ASN A 108 -17.63 -1.73 4.83
C ASN A 108 -16.93 -2.92 5.47
N THR A 109 -17.18 -3.14 6.75
CA THR A 109 -16.68 -4.30 7.49
C THR A 109 -17.83 -5.14 8.03
N PRO A 110 -17.64 -6.43 8.29
CA PRO A 110 -18.66 -7.27 8.91
C PRO A 110 -19.10 -6.78 10.30
N GLU A 111 -18.16 -6.17 11.04
CA GLU A 111 -18.34 -5.75 12.43
C GLU A 111 -19.06 -4.42 12.53
N ASP A 112 -18.61 -3.42 11.75
CA ASP A 112 -19.04 -2.03 11.89
C ASP A 112 -20.02 -1.58 10.80
N GLY A 113 -20.17 -2.38 9.73
CA GLY A 113 -20.99 -2.03 8.58
C GLY A 113 -20.33 -0.99 7.67
N TYR A 114 -21.17 -0.25 6.92
CA TYR A 114 -20.70 0.76 5.96
C TYR A 114 -20.53 2.13 6.64
N PHE A 115 -19.36 2.75 6.47
CA PHE A 115 -19.11 4.11 6.93
C PHE A 115 -18.16 4.87 6.00
N MET A 116 -18.45 6.15 5.89
CA MET A 116 -17.68 7.11 5.07
C MET A 116 -16.46 7.57 5.85
N ILE A 117 -15.27 7.30 5.31
CA ILE A 117 -13.99 7.73 5.91
C ILE A 117 -13.65 9.15 5.46
N HIS A 118 -13.88 9.45 4.18
CA HIS A 118 -13.59 10.74 3.58
C HIS A 118 -14.70 11.12 2.61
N ASP A 119 -15.13 12.40 2.63
CA ASP A 119 -16.15 12.93 1.73
C ASP A 119 -15.85 14.39 1.40
N GLU A 120 -15.21 14.62 0.27
CA GLU A 120 -14.97 15.95 -0.26
C GLU A 120 -16.02 16.28 -1.32
N LYS A 121 -16.98 17.11 -0.93
CA LYS A 121 -18.18 17.39 -1.74
C LYS A 121 -17.93 18.26 -2.95
N LYS A 122 -16.83 19.02 -2.97
CA LYS A 122 -16.50 19.93 -4.09
C LYS A 122 -15.01 19.87 -4.42
N ILE A 123 -14.72 19.61 -5.69
CA ILE A 123 -13.38 19.60 -6.27
C ILE A 123 -12.46 18.61 -5.51
N GLY A 124 -13.03 17.49 -5.10
CA GLY A 124 -12.29 16.41 -4.44
C GLY A 124 -11.38 15.65 -5.41
N TRP A 125 -11.73 15.63 -6.70
CA TRP A 125 -10.91 15.09 -7.78
C TRP A 125 -11.09 15.88 -9.07
N THR A 126 -10.25 15.63 -10.07
CA THR A 126 -10.39 16.19 -11.43
C THR A 126 -9.79 15.20 -12.45
N PRO A 127 -10.22 15.22 -13.73
CA PRO A 127 -9.78 14.23 -14.72
C PRO A 127 -8.27 14.22 -15.04
N ASP A 128 -7.57 15.29 -14.68
CA ASP A 128 -6.11 15.43 -14.83
C ASP A 128 -5.31 14.82 -13.67
N LYS A 129 -5.98 14.52 -12.54
CA LYS A 129 -5.34 13.96 -11.36
C LYS A 129 -5.46 12.46 -11.31
N LEU A 130 -4.35 11.80 -11.02
CA LEU A 130 -4.32 10.38 -10.70
C LEU A 130 -4.85 10.17 -9.28
N ILE A 131 -5.71 9.17 -9.10
CA ILE A 131 -6.14 8.70 -7.80
C ILE A 131 -5.29 7.47 -7.50
N THR A 132 -4.64 7.45 -6.36
CA THR A 132 -3.78 6.36 -5.92
C THR A 132 -4.29 5.80 -4.61
N ALA A 133 -4.53 4.52 -4.55
CA ALA A 133 -4.86 3.79 -3.33
C ALA A 133 -3.77 2.76 -3.06
N THR A 134 -3.12 2.87 -1.91
CA THR A 134 -2.07 1.94 -1.48
C THR A 134 -2.50 1.22 -0.22
N HIS A 135 -2.19 -0.05 -0.13
CA HIS A 135 -2.39 -0.83 1.08
C HIS A 135 -1.12 -1.62 1.41
N SER A 136 -0.74 -1.59 2.67
CA SER A 136 0.35 -2.43 3.19
C SER A 136 -0.04 -3.04 4.52
N SER A 137 0.49 -4.22 4.80
CA SER A 137 0.26 -4.94 6.06
C SER A 137 0.72 -4.16 7.31
N SER A 138 1.66 -3.22 7.15
CA SER A 138 2.21 -2.40 8.24
C SER A 138 1.67 -0.98 8.29
N GLY A 139 1.16 -0.45 7.18
CA GLY A 139 0.74 0.94 7.03
C GLY A 139 -0.76 1.13 6.79
N GLY A 140 -1.51 0.04 6.59
CA GLY A 140 -2.93 0.13 6.26
C GLY A 140 -3.20 0.73 4.88
N LEU A 141 -4.40 1.30 4.72
CA LEU A 141 -4.87 1.92 3.49
C LEU A 141 -4.54 3.42 3.48
N THR A 142 -3.93 3.88 2.41
CA THR A 142 -3.75 5.31 2.10
C THR A 142 -4.36 5.59 0.73
N VAL A 143 -5.15 6.65 0.62
CA VAL A 143 -5.76 7.07 -0.65
C VAL A 143 -5.43 8.53 -0.90
N SER A 144 -4.95 8.83 -2.12
CA SER A 144 -4.53 10.17 -2.54
C SER A 144 -5.16 10.56 -3.88
N VAL A 145 -5.35 11.86 -4.10
CA VAL A 145 -5.77 12.45 -5.37
C VAL A 145 -4.68 13.44 -5.82
N GLY A 146 -3.88 13.06 -6.81
CA GLY A 146 -2.64 13.76 -7.13
C GLY A 146 -1.70 13.76 -5.93
N SER A 147 -1.31 14.95 -5.45
CA SER A 147 -0.45 15.09 -4.26
C SER A 147 -1.24 15.24 -2.94
N LYS A 148 -2.57 15.28 -2.99
CA LYS A 148 -3.41 15.46 -1.80
C LYS A 148 -3.81 14.10 -1.23
N GLU A 149 -3.44 13.84 0.01
CA GLU A 149 -3.86 12.67 0.75
C GLU A 149 -5.28 12.85 1.31
N ALA A 150 -6.18 11.94 0.99
CA ALA A 150 -7.56 11.94 1.44
C ALA A 150 -7.75 10.99 2.64
N VAL A 151 -7.08 9.86 2.63
CA VAL A 151 -7.08 8.87 3.72
C VAL A 151 -5.64 8.46 3.99
N SER A 152 -5.25 8.37 5.25
CA SER A 152 -3.90 8.03 5.68
C SER A 152 -3.90 6.90 6.69
N ASN A 153 -3.14 5.87 6.41
CA ASN A 153 -2.86 4.76 7.35
C ASN A 153 -4.10 4.16 8.02
N LEU A 154 -5.22 4.05 7.28
CA LEU A 154 -6.43 3.43 7.81
C LEU A 154 -6.22 1.92 7.94
N ASP A 155 -6.37 1.40 9.15
CA ASP A 155 -6.36 -0.03 9.38
C ASP A 155 -7.62 -0.68 8.81
N VAL A 156 -7.45 -1.51 7.80
CA VAL A 156 -8.51 -2.33 7.18
C VAL A 156 -8.24 -3.82 7.36
N ALA A 157 -7.55 -4.16 8.44
CA ALA A 157 -7.32 -5.53 8.93
C ALA A 157 -6.83 -6.53 7.85
N GLY A 158 -5.67 -6.24 7.25
CA GLY A 158 -5.01 -7.18 6.33
C GLY A 158 -5.76 -7.39 5.01
N PHE A 159 -6.41 -6.36 4.49
CA PHE A 159 -7.21 -6.41 3.27
C PHE A 159 -6.38 -6.89 2.06
N THR A 160 -6.84 -7.96 1.42
CA THR A 160 -6.28 -8.48 0.16
C THR A 160 -7.22 -8.16 -0.98
N MET A 161 -6.74 -7.44 -1.99
CA MET A 161 -7.55 -7.13 -3.17
C MET A 161 -7.50 -8.30 -4.14
N ARG A 162 -8.66 -8.92 -4.42
CA ARG A 162 -8.81 -10.02 -5.38
C ARG A 162 -9.69 -9.68 -6.57
N GLU A 163 -10.68 -8.86 -6.31
CA GLU A 163 -11.67 -8.49 -7.31
C GLU A 163 -12.22 -7.10 -7.03
N PHE A 164 -12.82 -6.48 -8.02
CA PHE A 164 -13.48 -5.20 -7.84
C PHE A 164 -14.75 -5.11 -8.70
N THR A 165 -15.65 -4.26 -8.28
CA THR A 165 -16.84 -3.92 -9.05
C THR A 165 -16.86 -2.46 -9.42
N VAL A 166 -17.54 -2.13 -10.51
CA VAL A 166 -17.82 -0.75 -10.89
C VAL A 166 -19.32 -0.54 -11.12
N SER A 167 -19.78 0.65 -10.77
CA SER A 167 -21.16 1.11 -10.99
C SER A 167 -21.19 2.63 -10.99
N GLY A 168 -22.27 3.23 -11.48
CA GLY A 168 -22.37 4.70 -11.52
C GLY A 168 -23.78 5.22 -11.24
N MET A 169 -24.81 4.38 -11.29
CA MET A 169 -26.19 4.75 -11.02
C MET A 169 -26.51 4.54 -9.53
N ASN A 170 -27.20 5.50 -8.91
CA ASN A 170 -27.67 5.39 -7.53
C ASN A 170 -28.94 4.53 -7.43
N SER A 171 -29.73 4.51 -8.49
CA SER A 171 -30.98 3.77 -8.62
C SER A 171 -31.09 3.14 -10.00
N ALA A 172 -31.85 2.05 -10.11
CA ALA A 172 -32.12 1.39 -11.39
C ALA A 172 -32.93 2.27 -12.36
N SER A 173 -33.59 3.31 -11.89
CA SER A 173 -34.37 4.27 -12.69
C SER A 173 -33.58 5.51 -13.10
N ASP A 174 -32.36 5.67 -12.65
CA ASP A 174 -31.54 6.83 -12.98
C ASP A 174 -31.07 6.76 -14.46
N PRO A 175 -30.92 7.93 -15.10
CA PRO A 175 -30.32 7.94 -16.43
C PRO A 175 -28.85 7.51 -16.36
N PRO A 176 -28.30 6.99 -17.47
CA PRO A 176 -26.87 6.65 -17.55
C PRO A 176 -25.99 7.83 -17.12
N PRO A 177 -25.07 7.64 -16.19
CA PRO A 177 -24.22 8.73 -15.67
C PRO A 177 -23.15 9.19 -16.65
N VAL A 178 -22.74 8.33 -17.58
CA VAL A 178 -21.62 8.56 -18.49
C VAL A 178 -21.98 8.11 -19.91
N ASP A 179 -21.47 8.81 -20.93
CA ASP A 179 -21.74 8.50 -22.34
C ASP A 179 -20.50 8.02 -23.12
N SER A 180 -19.32 8.35 -22.65
CA SER A 180 -18.08 8.02 -23.33
C SER A 180 -16.87 8.01 -22.38
N GLY A 181 -15.72 7.63 -22.91
CA GLY A 181 -14.47 7.55 -22.15
C GLY A 181 -14.27 6.21 -21.49
N ALA A 182 -13.31 6.18 -20.61
CA ALA A 182 -12.94 4.98 -19.86
C ALA A 182 -12.28 5.35 -18.54
N LEU A 183 -12.29 4.41 -17.62
CA LEU A 183 -11.50 4.46 -16.41
C LEU A 183 -10.37 3.44 -16.55
N THR A 184 -9.13 3.91 -16.39
CA THR A 184 -7.96 3.04 -16.47
C THR A 184 -7.48 2.71 -15.08
N PHE A 185 -7.37 1.43 -14.79
CA PHE A 185 -6.76 0.88 -13.60
C PHE A 185 -5.35 0.40 -13.91
N SER A 186 -4.39 0.76 -13.08
CA SER A 186 -3.09 0.13 -13.04
C SER A 186 -2.89 -0.46 -11.64
N ILE A 187 -2.74 -1.77 -11.58
CA ILE A 187 -2.53 -2.47 -10.32
C ILE A 187 -1.05 -2.80 -10.24
N LEU A 188 -0.43 -2.27 -9.21
CA LEU A 188 0.95 -2.49 -8.89
C LEU A 188 0.96 -3.29 -7.59
N SER A 189 1.65 -4.40 -7.56
CA SER A 189 1.86 -5.12 -6.31
C SER A 189 3.33 -5.04 -5.94
N GLY A 190 3.59 -4.81 -4.67
CA GLY A 190 4.91 -4.96 -4.09
C GLY A 190 5.01 -6.33 -3.43
N ASP A 191 6.02 -7.11 -3.76
CA ASP A 191 6.39 -8.25 -2.94
C ASP A 191 6.84 -7.72 -1.57
N PRO A 192 6.16 -8.06 -0.45
CA PRO A 192 6.58 -7.61 0.88
C PRO A 192 8.01 -8.03 1.21
N SER A 193 8.51 -9.10 0.59
CA SER A 193 9.90 -9.54 0.74
C SER A 193 10.89 -8.56 0.13
N GLN A 194 10.48 -7.71 -0.79
CA GLN A 194 11.34 -6.68 -1.40
C GLN A 194 11.38 -5.38 -0.59
N ASN A 195 10.52 -5.22 0.41
CA ASN A 195 10.58 -4.06 1.27
C ASN A 195 11.69 -4.24 2.33
N ILE A 196 12.76 -3.44 2.21
CA ILE A 196 13.91 -3.52 3.12
C ILE A 196 13.50 -3.31 4.59
N ILE A 197 12.41 -2.59 4.84
CA ILE A 197 11.85 -2.36 6.18
C ILE A 197 11.37 -3.66 6.80
N PHE A 198 10.87 -4.60 6.01
CA PHE A 198 10.46 -5.93 6.48
C PHE A 198 11.64 -6.71 7.12
N TYR A 199 12.84 -6.53 6.59
CA TYR A 199 14.04 -7.19 7.10
C TYR A 199 14.73 -6.46 8.25
N MET A 200 14.35 -5.20 8.54
CA MET A 200 14.96 -4.40 9.61
C MET A 200 14.98 -5.11 10.96
N PRO A 201 13.89 -5.72 11.46
CA PRO A 201 13.91 -6.45 12.73
C PRO A 201 14.90 -7.62 12.70
N PHE A 202 15.01 -8.33 11.58
CA PHE A 202 15.93 -9.45 11.42
C PHE A 202 17.38 -8.99 11.34
N MET A 203 17.65 -7.86 10.68
CA MET A 203 18.98 -7.26 10.64
C MET A 203 19.44 -6.78 12.03
N VAL A 204 18.56 -6.13 12.78
CA VAL A 204 18.85 -5.72 14.16
C VAL A 204 19.13 -6.93 15.02
N LEU A 205 18.33 -7.99 14.92
CA LEU A 205 18.55 -9.24 15.65
C LEU A 205 19.91 -9.86 15.31
N ALA A 206 20.26 -9.92 14.03
CA ALA A 206 21.53 -10.45 13.56
C ALA A 206 22.73 -9.66 14.15
N VAL A 207 22.65 -8.33 14.18
CA VAL A 207 23.68 -7.48 14.78
C VAL A 207 23.81 -7.76 16.30
N ILE A 208 22.69 -7.89 17.00
CA ILE A 208 22.69 -8.24 18.44
C ILE A 208 23.36 -9.58 18.68
N VAL A 209 23.04 -10.60 17.88
CA VAL A 209 23.64 -11.93 18.00
C VAL A 209 25.15 -11.88 17.76
N VAL A 210 25.60 -11.15 16.73
CA VAL A 210 27.03 -10.96 16.47
C VAL A 210 27.73 -10.27 17.63
N LEU A 211 27.14 -9.23 18.20
CA LEU A 211 27.68 -8.52 19.37
C LEU A 211 27.80 -9.45 20.58
N ILE A 212 26.78 -10.27 20.85
CA ILE A 212 26.81 -11.26 21.95
C ILE A 212 27.95 -12.25 21.75
N VAL A 213 28.12 -12.80 20.53
CA VAL A 213 29.18 -13.75 20.22
C VAL A 213 30.57 -13.13 20.41
N VAL A 214 30.74 -11.88 19.95
CA VAL A 214 32.00 -11.13 20.13
C VAL A 214 32.30 -10.91 21.61
N LEU A 215 31.31 -10.48 22.40
CA LEU A 215 31.46 -10.26 23.85
C LEU A 215 31.80 -11.56 24.59
N LEU A 216 31.17 -12.67 24.23
CA LEU A 216 31.46 -13.97 24.85
C LEU A 216 32.89 -14.47 24.50
N LYS A 217 33.35 -14.24 23.27
CA LYS A 217 34.72 -14.60 22.86
C LYS A 217 35.78 -13.72 23.52
N THR A 218 35.52 -12.43 23.69
CA THR A 218 36.47 -11.52 24.37
C THR A 218 36.56 -11.83 25.84
N LYS A 219 35.45 -12.19 26.51
CA LYS A 219 35.43 -12.56 27.93
C LYS A 219 36.18 -13.86 28.22
N LYS A 220 36.28 -14.81 27.26
CA LYS A 220 37.07 -16.03 27.43
C LYS A 220 38.56 -15.85 27.23
N ARG A 221 39.04 -14.77 26.60
CA ARG A 221 40.46 -14.52 26.37
C ARG A 221 41.18 -13.81 27.49
N THR A 222 40.46 -13.16 28.38
CA THR A 222 41.05 -12.33 29.48
C THR A 222 41.74 -13.11 30.62
N PRO A 223 41.37 -14.37 30.96
CA PRO A 223 42.03 -15.09 32.06
C PRO A 223 43.38 -15.75 31.70
N GLU A 224 43.61 -16.08 30.43
CA GLU A 224 44.81 -16.82 30.00
C GLU A 224 46.02 -15.92 29.78
N GLU A 225 45.83 -14.72 29.28
CA GLU A 225 46.93 -13.74 29.13
C GLU A 225 47.45 -13.21 30.47
N ALA A 226 46.58 -13.10 31.48
CA ALA A 226 46.99 -12.65 32.81
C ALA A 226 47.86 -13.69 33.53
N LYS A 227 47.70 -14.97 33.21
CA LYS A 227 48.47 -16.07 33.85
C LYS A 227 49.91 -16.16 33.28
N ASN A 228 50.04 -15.95 31.96
CA ASN A 228 51.36 -15.98 31.31
C ASN A 228 52.28 -14.80 31.64
N ILE A 229 51.68 -13.64 32.06
CA ILE A 229 52.51 -12.49 32.45
C ILE A 229 53.00 -12.65 33.89
N SER A 230 52.33 -13.40 34.75
CA SER A 230 52.78 -13.62 36.12
C SER A 230 53.90 -14.68 36.23
N GLU A 231 53.96 -15.68 35.35
CA GLU A 231 55.00 -16.70 35.32
C GLU A 231 56.35 -16.18 34.76
N ASN A 232 56.32 -15.21 33.88
CA ASN A 232 57.52 -14.66 33.27
C ASN A 232 58.22 -13.55 34.13
N LYS A 233 57.67 -13.21 35.31
CA LYS A 233 58.30 -12.27 36.25
C LYS A 233 58.98 -12.90 37.45
N SER A 234 58.96 -14.26 37.55
CA SER A 234 59.57 -15.01 38.67
C SER A 234 60.80 -15.88 38.25
N SER A 235 61.43 -15.59 37.09
CA SER A 235 62.71 -16.17 36.69
C SER A 235 63.80 -15.11 36.66
#